data_fb5c2e92089d3e19dab7f7f34e8288c0
#
_entry.id   fb5c2e92089d3e19dab7f7f34e8288c0
#
_cell.length_a   1.000
_cell.length_b   1.000
_cell.length_c   1.000
_cell.angle_alpha   90.00
_cell.angle_beta   90.00
_cell.angle_gamma   90.00
#
_symmetry.space_group_name_H-M   'P 1'
#
loop_
_entity.id
_entity.type
_entity.pdbx_description
1 polymer ?
#
loop_
_entity_poly.entity_id
_entity_poly.type
_entity_poly.pdbx_seq_one_letter_code
_entity_poly.pdbx_strand_id
1 'polypeptide(L)'
;MRVLLAPMEGVLDSLVRELLSEVNDYDLCITEFIRVVDSLLPPKAFYRLCPELHTQSRTQSGTLVRVQLLGQNPQWLAENAFRAVSLGSWGVDLNCGC
;
A
#
# COMPACT_ATOMS: atom_id res chain seq x y z
N MET A 1 -19.23 -9.04 5.25
CA MET A 1 -18.24 -9.37 4.20
C MET A 1 -17.37 -8.14 3.91
N ARG A 2 -16.07 -8.31 3.78
CA ARG A 2 -15.17 -7.23 3.45
C ARG A 2 -14.91 -7.23 1.95
N VAL A 3 -14.93 -6.04 1.34
CA VAL A 3 -14.66 -5.87 -0.08
C VAL A 3 -13.33 -5.13 -0.22
N LEU A 4 -12.37 -5.76 -0.88
CA LEU A 4 -11.03 -5.23 -1.06
C LEU A 4 -10.81 -4.85 -2.52
N LEU A 5 -10.14 -3.71 -2.73
CA LEU A 5 -9.67 -3.34 -4.06
C LEU A 5 -8.21 -3.78 -4.18
N ALA A 6 -7.97 -4.83 -4.95
CA ALA A 6 -6.64 -5.37 -5.16
C ALA A 6 -5.92 -4.60 -6.26
N PRO A 7 -4.59 -4.45 -6.16
CA PRO A 7 -3.82 -3.73 -7.16
C PRO A 7 -3.61 -4.55 -8.42
N MET A 8 -3.39 -3.83 -9.53
CA MET A 8 -2.86 -4.41 -10.77
C MET A 8 -1.71 -3.53 -11.19
N GLU A 9 -0.52 -4.10 -11.28
CA GLU A 9 0.69 -3.35 -11.60
C GLU A 9 0.52 -2.59 -12.91
N GLY A 10 0.85 -1.29 -12.90
CA GLY A 10 0.72 -0.42 -14.05
C GLY A 10 -0.69 0.00 -14.39
N VAL A 11 -1.70 -0.50 -13.67
CA VAL A 11 -3.11 -0.20 -13.97
C VAL A 11 -3.79 0.51 -12.81
N LEU A 12 -3.59 0.00 -11.58
CA LEU A 12 -4.30 0.52 -10.41
C LEU A 12 -3.35 1.33 -9.52
N ASP A 13 -3.18 2.61 -9.87
CA ASP A 13 -2.38 3.55 -9.08
C ASP A 13 -3.29 4.38 -8.15
N SER A 14 -2.70 5.40 -7.49
CA SER A 14 -3.45 6.20 -6.52
C SER A 14 -4.61 6.96 -7.16
N LEU A 15 -4.46 7.43 -8.40
CA LEU A 15 -5.54 8.15 -9.08
C LEU A 15 -6.72 7.21 -9.35
N VAL A 16 -6.43 6.01 -9.82
CA VAL A 16 -7.48 5.02 -10.07
C VAL A 16 -8.13 4.57 -8.77
N ARG A 17 -7.34 4.39 -7.69
CA ARG A 17 -7.90 4.08 -6.37
C ARG A 17 -8.87 5.16 -5.91
N GLU A 18 -8.51 6.44 -6.11
CA GLU A 18 -9.40 7.55 -5.76
C GLU A 18 -10.72 7.47 -6.52
N LEU A 19 -10.64 7.29 -7.83
CA LEU A 19 -11.84 7.26 -8.68
C LEU A 19 -12.73 6.07 -8.36
N LEU A 20 -12.15 4.87 -8.23
CA LEU A 20 -12.94 3.68 -7.96
C LEU A 20 -13.55 3.68 -6.58
N SER A 21 -12.83 4.23 -5.57
CA SER A 21 -13.38 4.28 -4.21
C SER A 21 -14.47 5.32 -4.06
N GLU A 22 -14.53 6.33 -4.95
CA GLU A 22 -15.64 7.28 -4.95
C GLU A 22 -16.95 6.65 -5.42
N VAL A 23 -16.88 5.76 -6.40
CA VAL A 23 -18.08 5.16 -7.01
C VAL A 23 -18.44 3.80 -6.45
N ASN A 24 -17.56 3.19 -5.70
CA ASN A 24 -17.78 1.87 -5.10
C ASN A 24 -17.42 1.90 -3.62
N ASP A 25 -18.07 1.01 -2.88
CA ASP A 25 -17.91 0.95 -1.42
C ASP A 25 -16.91 -0.16 -1.06
N TYR A 26 -15.63 0.20 -1.07
CA TYR A 26 -14.56 -0.72 -0.67
C TYR A 26 -14.22 -0.55 0.80
N ASP A 27 -13.91 -1.66 1.48
CA ASP A 27 -13.43 -1.61 2.86
C ASP A 27 -11.97 -1.26 2.93
N LEU A 28 -11.18 -1.63 1.94
CA LEU A 28 -9.75 -1.44 1.94
C LEU A 28 -9.21 -1.47 0.51
N CYS A 29 -8.27 -0.58 0.22
CA CYS A 29 -7.49 -0.61 -1.01
C CYS A 29 -6.08 -1.07 -0.69
N ILE A 30 -5.49 -1.89 -1.56
CA ILE A 30 -4.11 -2.36 -1.42
C ILE A 30 -3.31 -1.76 -2.56
N THR A 31 -2.13 -1.20 -2.26
CA THR A 31 -1.29 -0.57 -3.28
C THR A 31 -0.61 -1.59 -4.18
N GLU A 32 -0.07 -1.12 -5.30
CA GLU A 32 0.93 -1.88 -6.04
C GLU A 32 2.08 -2.19 -5.09
N PHE A 33 2.85 -3.26 -5.39
CA PHE A 33 3.90 -3.68 -4.47
C PHE A 33 5.12 -2.77 -4.52
N ILE A 34 5.76 -2.63 -3.37
CA ILE A 34 7.09 -2.02 -3.24
C ILE A 34 8.07 -3.17 -3.08
N ARG A 35 9.06 -3.24 -3.97
CA ARG A 35 10.05 -4.33 -3.93
C ARG A 35 11.05 -4.10 -2.82
N VAL A 36 11.20 -5.11 -1.95
CA VAL A 36 12.14 -5.10 -0.83
C VAL A 36 13.17 -6.20 -1.08
N VAL A 37 14.45 -5.82 -1.18
CA VAL A 37 15.52 -6.79 -1.42
C VAL A 37 16.45 -6.88 -0.21
N ASP A 38 17.30 -5.87 0.00
CA ASP A 38 18.34 -5.93 1.02
C ASP A 38 18.58 -4.58 1.70
N SER A 39 17.56 -3.75 1.79
CA SER A 39 17.72 -2.43 2.42
C SER A 39 16.40 -1.92 2.97
N LEU A 40 16.52 -0.98 3.92
CA LEU A 40 15.38 -0.21 4.39
C LEU A 40 15.16 0.95 3.43
N LEU A 41 14.01 0.96 2.77
CA LEU A 41 13.69 1.97 1.77
C LEU A 41 13.39 3.32 2.41
N PRO A 42 13.75 4.43 1.73
CA PRO A 42 13.47 5.75 2.27
C PRO A 42 11.98 6.07 2.23
N PRO A 43 11.50 6.99 3.07
CA PRO A 43 10.08 7.35 3.09
C PRO A 43 9.53 7.75 1.73
N LYS A 44 10.32 8.42 0.89
CA LYS A 44 9.85 8.87 -0.43
C LYS A 44 9.41 7.69 -1.32
N ALA A 45 10.01 6.50 -1.14
CA ALA A 45 9.61 5.33 -1.92
C ALA A 45 8.18 4.91 -1.58
N PHE A 46 7.82 5.02 -0.29
CA PHE A 46 6.46 4.71 0.16
C PHE A 46 5.46 5.76 -0.31
N TYR A 47 5.81 7.03 -0.21
CA TYR A 47 4.92 8.11 -0.65
C TYR A 47 4.69 8.10 -2.16
N ARG A 48 5.66 7.63 -2.93
CA ARG A 48 5.52 7.55 -4.38
C ARG A 48 4.40 6.59 -4.78
N LEU A 49 4.35 5.41 -4.15
CA LEU A 49 3.34 4.41 -4.48
C LEU A 49 2.06 4.59 -3.67
N CYS A 50 2.13 5.24 -2.52
CA CYS A 50 0.99 5.46 -1.66
C CYS A 50 0.94 6.91 -1.17
N PRO A 51 0.59 7.87 -2.05
CA PRO A 51 0.44 9.25 -1.62
C PRO A 51 -0.62 9.42 -0.53
N GLU A 52 -1.54 8.48 -0.42
CA GLU A 52 -2.57 8.51 0.62
C GLU A 52 -1.98 8.49 2.04
N LEU A 53 -0.71 8.09 2.19
CA LEU A 53 -0.04 8.19 3.48
C LEU A 53 -0.03 9.62 4.03
N HIS A 54 -0.07 10.63 3.16
CA HIS A 54 -0.16 12.03 3.57
C HIS A 54 -1.56 12.41 4.11
N THR A 55 -2.56 11.58 3.86
CA THR A 55 -3.94 11.81 4.28
C THR A 55 -4.44 10.67 5.16
N GLN A 56 -3.62 10.27 6.13
CA GLN A 56 -3.94 9.25 7.12
C GLN A 56 -4.27 7.89 6.49
N SER A 57 -3.60 7.59 5.37
CA SER A 57 -3.77 6.35 4.60
C SER A 57 -5.22 6.12 4.18
N ARG A 58 -5.86 7.18 3.70
CA ARG A 58 -7.24 7.13 3.22
C ARG A 58 -7.37 7.84 1.89
N THR A 59 -8.25 7.33 1.03
CA THR A 59 -8.67 8.07 -0.15
C THR A 59 -9.57 9.24 0.27
N GLN A 60 -9.91 10.14 -0.68
CA GLN A 60 -10.79 11.25 -0.37
C GLN A 60 -12.17 10.78 0.08
N SER A 61 -12.65 9.66 -0.43
CA SER A 61 -13.92 9.09 -0.02
C SER A 61 -13.85 8.39 1.35
N GLY A 62 -12.66 8.33 1.96
CA GLY A 62 -12.48 7.76 3.29
C GLY A 62 -12.09 6.29 3.32
N THR A 63 -11.85 5.68 2.17
CA THR A 63 -11.45 4.27 2.10
C THR A 63 -10.01 4.12 2.58
N LEU A 64 -9.77 3.18 3.48
CA LEU A 64 -8.42 2.90 3.98
C LEU A 64 -7.55 2.31 2.88
N VAL A 65 -6.25 2.63 2.95
CA VAL A 65 -5.26 2.13 1.99
C VAL A 65 -4.15 1.43 2.76
N ARG A 66 -3.72 0.28 2.24
CA ARG A 66 -2.66 -0.52 2.83
C ARG A 66 -1.54 -0.71 1.83
N VAL A 67 -0.30 -0.47 2.27
CA VAL A 67 0.89 -0.68 1.45
C VAL A 67 1.15 -2.17 1.29
N GLN A 68 1.54 -2.58 0.09
CA GLN A 68 1.97 -3.95 -0.19
C GLN A 68 3.48 -3.99 -0.40
N LEU A 69 4.15 -4.95 0.25
CA LEU A 69 5.59 -5.18 0.08
C LEU A 69 5.80 -6.51 -0.62
N LEU A 70 6.75 -6.52 -1.57
CA LEU A 70 7.16 -7.73 -2.27
C LEU A 70 8.60 -8.04 -1.91
N GLY A 71 8.87 -9.24 -1.39
CA GLY A 71 10.21 -9.66 -1.05
C GLY A 71 10.23 -11.04 -0.42
N GLN A 72 11.44 -11.54 -0.14
CA GLN A 72 11.63 -12.86 0.44
C GLN A 72 12.45 -12.85 1.72
N ASN A 73 13.21 -11.78 2.00
CA ASN A 73 14.02 -11.68 3.19
C ASN A 73 13.17 -11.22 4.38
N PRO A 74 12.93 -12.06 5.39
CA PRO A 74 12.02 -11.71 6.49
C PRO A 74 12.46 -10.47 7.27
N GLN A 75 13.78 -10.30 7.47
CA GLN A 75 14.28 -9.18 8.24
C GLN A 75 14.01 -7.85 7.54
N TRP A 76 14.33 -7.76 6.23
CA TRP A 76 14.08 -6.54 5.49
C TRP A 76 12.59 -6.27 5.28
N LEU A 77 11.79 -7.34 5.13
CA LEU A 77 10.35 -7.18 5.08
C LEU A 77 9.82 -6.60 6.39
N ALA A 78 10.29 -7.11 7.54
CA ALA A 78 9.85 -6.61 8.84
C ALA A 78 10.24 -5.14 9.04
N GLU A 79 11.45 -4.75 8.67
CA GLU A 79 11.91 -3.38 8.83
C GLU A 79 11.14 -2.40 7.93
N ASN A 80 10.88 -2.80 6.70
CA ASN A 80 10.11 -1.96 5.77
C ASN A 80 8.64 -1.92 6.17
N ALA A 81 8.09 -3.01 6.69
CA ALA A 81 6.72 -3.03 7.21
C ALA A 81 6.59 -2.07 8.39
N PHE A 82 7.55 -2.07 9.30
CA PHE A 82 7.55 -1.15 10.43
C PHE A 82 7.58 0.31 9.93
N ARG A 83 8.41 0.61 8.92
CA ARG A 83 8.47 1.95 8.36
C ARG A 83 7.14 2.35 7.71
N ALA A 84 6.53 1.45 6.93
CA ALA A 84 5.25 1.73 6.30
C ALA A 84 4.18 2.08 7.33
N VAL A 85 4.09 1.32 8.42
CA VAL A 85 3.14 1.59 9.49
C VAL A 85 3.48 2.90 10.19
N SER A 86 4.77 3.17 10.41
CA SER A 86 5.21 4.43 11.02
C SER A 86 4.82 5.64 10.17
N LEU A 87 4.75 5.48 8.86
CA LEU A 87 4.32 6.55 7.95
C LEU A 87 2.80 6.65 7.85
N GLY A 88 2.07 5.75 8.46
CA GLY A 88 0.62 5.82 8.55
C GLY A 88 -0.14 4.74 7.80
N SER A 89 0.53 3.78 7.17
CA SER A 89 -0.17 2.71 6.45
C SER A 89 -1.05 1.91 7.40
N TRP A 90 -2.23 1.54 6.94
CA TRP A 90 -3.15 0.71 7.70
C TRP A 90 -2.73 -0.75 7.57
N GLY A 91 -1.67 -1.11 8.32
CA GLY A 91 -1.05 -2.42 8.19
C GLY A 91 -0.22 -2.53 6.92
N VAL A 92 0.21 -3.72 6.58
CA VAL A 92 0.90 -4.02 5.32
C VAL A 92 0.46 -5.39 4.83
N ASP A 93 0.46 -5.56 3.51
CA ASP A 93 0.31 -6.86 2.89
C ASP A 93 1.66 -7.33 2.40
N LEU A 94 1.94 -8.61 2.56
CA LEU A 94 3.19 -9.20 2.11
C LEU A 94 2.95 -10.08 0.89
N ASN A 95 3.74 -9.84 -0.15
CA ASN A 95 3.76 -10.64 -1.36
C ASN A 95 5.12 -11.30 -1.45
N CYS A 96 5.19 -12.61 -1.32
CA CYS A 96 6.46 -13.34 -1.32
C CYS A 96 6.91 -13.72 -2.74
N GLY A 97 6.11 -13.35 -3.72
CA GLY A 97 6.39 -13.74 -5.08
C GLY A 97 6.12 -15.23 -5.29
N CYS A 98 6.47 -15.71 -6.46
CA CYS A 98 6.36 -17.12 -6.76
C CYS A 98 7.42 -17.57 -7.74
#